data_567925b0de7d2b931d29225221f61b09
#
_entry.id   567925b0de7d2b931d29225221f61b09
#
_cell.length_a   1.000
_cell.length_b   1.000
_cell.length_c   1.000
_cell.angle_alpha   90.00
_cell.angle_beta   90.00
_cell.angle_gamma   90.00
#
_symmetry.space_group_name_H-M   'P 1'
#
loop_
_entity.id
_entity.type
_entity.pdbx_description
1 polymer ?
#
loop_
_entity_poly.entity_id
_entity_poly.type
_entity_poly.pdbx_seq_one_letter_code
_entity_poly.pdbx_strand_id
1 'polypeptide(L)' 'MSVGLTLKEMRKSAGFTVEQLAKRSRIPASVIEDLEKDNFSTAGGPTYARGHIKTIARICGVG' A
#
# COMPACT_ATOMS: atom_id res chain seq x y z
N MET A 1 -9.05 -3.57 13.42
CA MET A 1 -7.93 -3.60 12.51
C MET A 1 -8.09 -2.56 11.43
N SER A 2 -7.06 -1.78 11.18
CA SER A 2 -7.17 -0.72 10.18
C SER A 2 -6.72 -1.22 8.81
N VAL A 3 -7.17 -0.54 7.77
CA VAL A 3 -6.75 -0.83 6.41
C VAL A 3 -5.22 -0.66 6.28
N GLY A 4 -4.68 0.39 6.89
CA GLY A 4 -3.25 0.65 6.83
C GLY A 4 -2.42 -0.45 7.48
N LEU A 5 -2.86 -0.94 8.63
CA LEU A 5 -2.17 -2.02 9.31
C LEU A 5 -2.20 -3.31 8.47
N THR A 6 -3.35 -3.60 7.86
CA THR A 6 -3.50 -4.75 6.98
C THR A 6 -2.54 -4.66 5.80
N LEU A 7 -2.42 -3.49 5.17
CA LEU A 7 -1.48 -3.27 4.07
C LEU A 7 -0.04 -3.52 4.51
N LYS A 8 0.32 -3.00 5.67
CA LYS A 8 1.67 -3.17 6.21
C LYS A 8 1.99 -4.65 6.43
N GLU A 9 1.04 -5.39 6.98
CA GLU A 9 1.21 -6.82 7.21
C GLU A 9 1.33 -7.59 5.91
N MET A 10 0.53 -7.26 4.90
CA MET A 10 0.63 -7.89 3.58
C MET A 10 1.99 -7.65 2.97
N ARG A 11 2.49 -6.41 3.04
CA ARG A 11 3.81 -6.06 2.51
C ARG A 11 4.91 -6.87 3.20
N LYS A 12 4.88 -6.93 4.53
CA LYS A 12 5.86 -7.67 5.30
C LYS A 12 5.81 -9.17 5.02
N SER A 13 4.62 -9.71 4.91
CA SER A 13 4.43 -11.13 4.59
C SER A 13 4.98 -11.48 3.22
N ALA A 14 4.91 -10.54 2.28
CA ALA A 14 5.45 -10.74 0.94
C ALA A 14 6.96 -10.50 0.88
N GLY A 15 7.57 -10.04 1.97
CA GLY A 15 9.00 -9.81 2.04
C GLY A 15 9.47 -8.51 1.41
N PHE A 16 8.58 -7.53 1.26
CA PHE A 16 8.94 -6.25 0.65
C PHE A 16 9.21 -5.17 1.68
N THR A 17 10.25 -4.35 1.42
CA THR A 17 10.38 -3.04 2.06
C THR A 17 9.44 -2.07 1.36
N VAL A 18 9.22 -0.89 1.96
CA VAL A 18 8.40 0.15 1.31
C VAL A 18 8.98 0.52 -0.05
N GLU A 19 10.31 0.67 -0.13
CA GLU A 19 10.98 1.03 -1.37
C GLU A 19 10.82 -0.04 -2.44
N GLN A 20 10.91 -1.30 -2.07
CA GLN A 20 10.73 -2.40 -3.01
C GLN A 20 9.32 -2.44 -3.55
N LEU A 21 8.34 -2.26 -2.66
CA LEU A 21 6.94 -2.22 -3.06
C LEU A 21 6.66 -1.02 -3.97
N ALA A 22 7.26 0.13 -3.65
CA ALA A 22 7.11 1.33 -4.46
C ALA A 22 7.58 1.09 -5.89
N LYS A 23 8.73 0.44 -6.05
CA LYS A 23 9.25 0.12 -7.38
C LYS A 23 8.35 -0.83 -8.14
N ARG A 24 7.84 -1.85 -7.46
CA ARG A 24 6.97 -2.85 -8.09
C ARG A 24 5.62 -2.27 -8.48
N SER A 25 5.04 -1.45 -7.62
CA SER A 25 3.69 -0.92 -7.80
C SER A 25 3.66 0.38 -8.60
N ARG A 26 4.81 1.03 -8.74
CA ARG A 26 4.93 2.38 -9.29
C ARG A 26 4.16 3.43 -8.48
N ILE A 27 3.92 3.13 -7.23
CA ILE A 27 3.32 4.05 -6.28
C ILE A 27 4.47 4.67 -5.48
N PRO A 28 4.53 6.01 -5.34
CA PRO A 28 5.60 6.62 -4.56
C PRO A 28 5.67 6.08 -3.14
N ALA A 29 6.89 5.89 -2.62
CA ALA A 29 7.09 5.34 -1.28
C ALA A 29 6.36 6.15 -0.22
N SER A 30 6.35 7.48 -0.34
CA SER A 30 5.66 8.35 0.61
C SER A 30 4.16 8.08 0.65
N VAL A 31 3.56 7.75 -0.49
CA VAL A 31 2.14 7.41 -0.57
C VAL A 31 1.89 6.08 0.14
N ILE A 32 2.76 5.08 -0.09
CA ILE A 32 2.62 3.78 0.57
C ILE A 32 2.73 3.94 2.09
N GLU A 33 3.69 4.73 2.56
CA GLU A 33 3.84 4.98 3.99
C GLU A 33 2.60 5.61 4.59
N ASP A 34 2.02 6.57 3.88
CA ASP A 34 0.81 7.25 4.36
C ASP A 34 -0.39 6.30 4.37
N LEU A 35 -0.53 5.46 3.34
CA LEU A 35 -1.58 4.45 3.30
C LEU A 35 -1.49 3.50 4.51
N GLU A 36 -0.27 3.12 4.88
CA GLU A 36 -0.05 2.24 6.01
C GLU A 36 -0.37 2.91 7.36
N LYS A 37 -0.45 4.24 7.36
CA LYS A 37 -0.85 5.03 8.54
C LYS A 37 -2.31 5.46 8.48
N ASP A 38 -3.09 4.91 7.56
CA ASP A 38 -4.48 5.30 7.33
C ASP A 38 -4.64 6.74 6.88
N ASN A 39 -3.59 7.33 6.31
CA ASN A 39 -3.66 8.66 5.75
C ASN A 39 -3.83 8.56 4.23
N PHE A 40 -5.06 8.80 3.76
CA PHE A 40 -5.39 8.63 2.35
C PHE A 40 -5.32 9.93 1.55
N SER A 41 -4.99 11.03 2.19
CA SER A 41 -4.95 12.35 1.55
C SER A 41 -3.90 12.43 0.45
N THR A 42 -2.71 11.90 0.71
CA THR A 42 -1.61 11.94 -0.25
C THR A 42 -1.86 11.07 -1.47
N ALA A 43 -2.73 10.08 -1.35
CA ALA A 43 -3.09 9.22 -2.47
C ALA A 43 -4.14 9.86 -3.39
N GLY A 44 -4.61 11.05 -3.06
CA GLY A 44 -5.64 11.74 -3.84
C GLY A 44 -7.05 11.49 -3.35
N GLY A 45 -7.20 10.98 -2.14
CA GLY A 45 -8.48 10.72 -1.51
C GLY A 45 -8.86 9.25 -1.53
N PRO A 46 -10.00 8.88 -0.91
CA PRO A 46 -10.39 7.48 -0.73
C PRO A 46 -10.53 6.70 -2.04
N THR A 47 -11.00 7.33 -3.11
CA THR A 47 -11.17 6.66 -4.39
C THR A 47 -9.85 6.20 -4.97
N TYR A 48 -8.84 7.07 -4.96
CA TYR A 48 -7.51 6.74 -5.46
C TYR A 48 -6.80 5.76 -4.52
N ALA A 49 -6.99 5.94 -3.22
CA ALA A 49 -6.41 5.04 -2.23
C ALA A 49 -6.89 3.59 -2.47
N ARG A 50 -8.16 3.41 -2.79
CA ARG A 50 -8.73 2.09 -3.07
C ARG A 50 -8.02 1.43 -4.26
N GLY A 51 -7.74 2.19 -5.31
CA GLY A 51 -7.02 1.68 -6.48
C GLY A 51 -5.60 1.25 -6.13
N HIS A 52 -4.90 2.05 -5.33
CA HIS A 52 -3.55 1.70 -4.87
C HIS A 52 -3.57 0.47 -3.98
N ILE A 53 -4.55 0.35 -3.10
CA ILE A 53 -4.69 -0.81 -2.22
C ILE A 53 -4.88 -2.08 -3.04
N LYS A 54 -5.71 -2.04 -4.07
CA LYS A 54 -5.91 -3.19 -4.96
C LYS A 54 -4.61 -3.58 -5.66
N THR A 55 -3.85 -2.60 -6.13
CA THR A 55 -2.56 -2.84 -6.79
C THR A 55 -1.58 -3.50 -5.83
N ILE A 56 -1.49 -3.00 -4.60
CA ILE A 56 -0.60 -3.54 -3.59
C ILE A 56 -1.00 -4.98 -3.25
N ALA A 57 -2.28 -5.24 -3.06
CA ALA A 57 -2.78 -6.57 -2.74
C ALA A 57 -2.43 -7.58 -3.85
N ARG A 58 -2.57 -7.16 -5.10
CA ARG A 58 -2.23 -8.01 -6.24
C ARG A 58 -0.75 -8.36 -6.25
N ILE A 59 0.12 -7.37 -6.01
CA ILE A 59 1.57 -7.56 -6.01
C ILE A 59 2.00 -8.43 -4.85
N CYS A 60 1.38 -8.26 -3.68
CA CYS A 60 1.71 -9.04 -2.49
C CYS A 60 1.11 -10.45 -2.52
N GLY A 61 0.36 -10.80 -3.55
CA GLY A 61 -0.13 -12.15 -3.74
C GLY A 61 -1.35 -12.51 -2.90
N VAL A 62 -2.10 -11.53 -2.45
CA VAL A 62 -3.35 -11.77 -1.72
C VAL A 62 -4.44 -11.90 -2.77
N GLY A 63 -4.76 -13.12 -3.06
CA GLY A 63 -5.70 -13.46 -4.12
C GLY A 63 -7.12 -13.19 -3.81
#